data_593f9016eba01245cbcef6b180bc2dd1
#
_entry.id   593f9016eba01245cbcef6b180bc2dd1
#
_cell.length_a   1.000
_cell.length_b   1.000
_cell.length_c   1.000
_cell.angle_alpha   90.00
_cell.angle_beta   90.00
_cell.angle_gamma   90.00
#
_symmetry.space_group_name_H-M   'P 1'
#
loop_
_entity.id
_entity.type
_entity.pdbx_description
1 polymer ?
#
loop_
_entity_poly.entity_id
_entity_poly.type
_entity_poly.pdbx_seq_one_letter_code
_entity_poly.pdbx_strand_id
1 'polypeptide(L)'
;MSSHHFVKEQQEPALLILSTKGFGYESIAPLLEWSPTVLVAQEEVHTVISWGIKIDLIIAGTDFQKNNYSLLEEQYPVKFLGVSSEDFLDEGLQYLIATKHGAVNIIGFSHKQVFSLEDKLDHLDMVVWDAPMRYFPVKNGEFKKWFAGESLQLHAPEGAFVEVKENDENQIHSITYATFIEVGEGFVNFKSNKVFWIGEFVMDY
;
A
#
# COMPACT_ATOMS: atom_id res chain seq x y z
N MET A 1 21.55 -27.51 16.65
CA MET A 1 20.22 -27.71 16.03
C MET A 1 19.85 -26.43 15.33
N SER A 2 19.87 -26.44 14.00
CA SER A 2 19.52 -25.27 13.21
C SER A 2 17.99 -25.12 13.18
N SER A 3 17.48 -24.03 13.76
CA SER A 3 16.07 -23.69 13.69
C SER A 3 15.80 -23.19 12.26
N HIS A 4 15.28 -24.05 11.41
CA HIS A 4 14.72 -23.62 10.14
C HIS A 4 13.42 -22.88 10.44
N HIS A 5 13.47 -21.54 10.50
CA HIS A 5 12.28 -20.74 10.42
C HIS A 5 11.69 -20.92 9.02
N PHE A 6 10.63 -21.71 8.93
CA PHE A 6 9.77 -21.67 7.76
C PHE A 6 9.05 -20.33 7.77
N VAL A 7 9.53 -19.35 6.99
CA VAL A 7 8.76 -18.17 6.66
C VAL A 7 7.56 -18.65 5.85
N LYS A 8 6.35 -18.50 6.37
CA LYS A 8 5.15 -18.76 5.59
C LYS A 8 5.07 -17.67 4.53
N GLU A 9 4.85 -18.04 3.28
CA GLU A 9 4.73 -17.12 2.12
C GLU A 9 3.76 -15.96 2.32
N GLN A 10 2.89 -16.02 3.34
CA GLN A 10 1.87 -15.02 3.66
C GLN A 10 2.23 -14.10 4.85
N GLN A 11 3.46 -14.18 5.37
CA GLN A 11 3.88 -13.34 6.52
C GLN A 11 4.38 -11.97 6.09
N GLU A 12 4.88 -11.85 4.86
CA GLU A 12 5.36 -10.59 4.32
C GLU A 12 4.20 -9.82 3.67
N PRO A 13 4.21 -8.48 3.73
CA PRO A 13 3.24 -7.67 3.02
C PRO A 13 3.26 -7.98 1.53
N ALA A 14 2.11 -8.35 0.95
CA ALA A 14 2.00 -8.51 -0.50
C ALA A 14 2.27 -7.19 -1.23
N LEU A 15 2.59 -7.26 -2.51
CA LEU A 15 2.77 -6.10 -3.37
C LEU A 15 1.71 -6.11 -4.48
N LEU A 16 0.81 -5.13 -4.47
CA LEU A 16 -0.23 -4.95 -5.48
C LEU A 16 0.10 -3.73 -6.32
N ILE A 17 0.48 -3.94 -7.59
CA ILE A 17 0.85 -2.88 -8.53
C ILE A 17 -0.33 -2.59 -9.45
N LEU A 18 -0.96 -1.44 -9.24
CA LEU A 18 -2.07 -0.95 -10.07
C LEU A 18 -1.60 0.01 -11.16
N SER A 19 -0.59 0.84 -10.84
CA SER A 19 0.05 1.73 -11.81
C SER A 19 1.50 1.99 -11.41
N THR A 20 2.39 1.97 -12.39
CA THR A 20 3.81 2.31 -12.21
C THR A 20 4.09 3.80 -12.44
N LYS A 21 3.05 4.58 -12.75
CA LYS A 21 3.20 6.01 -13.03
C LYS A 21 3.77 6.76 -11.83
N GLY A 22 4.91 7.40 -12.01
CA GLY A 22 5.64 8.11 -10.95
C GLY A 22 6.56 7.22 -10.11
N PHE A 23 6.67 5.92 -10.43
CA PHE A 23 7.58 4.98 -9.77
C PHE A 23 8.59 4.42 -10.76
N GLY A 24 9.83 4.27 -10.30
CA GLY A 24 10.86 3.49 -10.95
C GLY A 24 11.13 2.20 -10.19
N TYR A 25 11.94 1.31 -10.77
CA TYR A 25 12.38 0.08 -10.11
C TYR A 25 12.97 0.36 -8.71
N GLU A 26 13.83 1.38 -8.59
CA GLU A 26 14.53 1.73 -7.35
C GLU A 26 13.56 2.06 -6.20
N SER A 27 12.42 2.69 -6.52
CA SER A 27 11.40 3.02 -5.52
C SER A 27 10.65 1.78 -4.99
N ILE A 28 10.61 0.69 -5.78
CA ILE A 28 9.87 -0.54 -5.46
C ILE A 28 10.81 -1.62 -4.92
N ALA A 29 12.08 -1.61 -5.32
CA ALA A 29 13.06 -2.63 -4.95
C ALA A 29 13.12 -2.95 -3.44
N PRO A 30 13.06 -1.97 -2.52
CA PRO A 30 13.06 -2.26 -1.08
C PRO A 30 11.85 -3.09 -0.63
N LEU A 31 10.72 -3.01 -1.34
CA LEU A 31 9.51 -3.79 -1.03
C LEU A 31 9.60 -5.24 -1.48
N LEU A 32 10.62 -5.58 -2.30
CA LEU A 32 10.83 -6.92 -2.85
C LEU A 32 11.86 -7.74 -2.05
N GLU A 33 12.56 -7.15 -1.08
CA GLU A 33 13.67 -7.79 -0.36
C GLU A 33 13.27 -9.13 0.31
N TRP A 34 12.05 -9.22 0.79
CA TRP A 34 11.54 -10.40 1.51
C TRP A 34 10.66 -11.31 0.65
N SER A 35 10.78 -11.19 -0.67
CA SER A 35 10.06 -12.03 -1.64
C SER A 35 8.53 -12.03 -1.41
N PRO A 36 7.88 -10.86 -1.45
CA PRO A 36 6.43 -10.76 -1.28
C PRO A 36 5.69 -11.48 -2.39
N THR A 37 4.40 -11.78 -2.18
CA THR A 37 3.50 -12.15 -3.27
C THR A 37 3.22 -10.92 -4.11
N VAL A 38 3.55 -10.97 -5.42
CA VAL A 38 3.43 -9.83 -6.34
C VAL A 38 2.21 -9.99 -7.25
N LEU A 39 1.25 -9.07 -7.10
CA LEU A 39 0.06 -8.96 -7.94
C LEU A 39 0.19 -7.74 -8.84
N VAL A 40 -0.14 -7.87 -10.13
CA VAL A 40 0.02 -6.78 -11.11
C VAL A 40 -1.24 -6.64 -11.95
N ALA A 41 -1.76 -5.42 -12.07
CA ALA A 41 -2.82 -5.09 -13.04
C ALA A 41 -2.30 -5.27 -14.48
N GLN A 42 -3.16 -5.75 -15.37
CA GLN A 42 -2.80 -6.15 -16.74
C GLN A 42 -2.04 -5.05 -17.52
N GLU A 43 -2.36 -3.79 -17.30
CA GLU A 43 -1.73 -2.65 -17.99
C GLU A 43 -0.25 -2.49 -17.64
N GLU A 44 0.16 -2.94 -16.46
CA GLU A 44 1.51 -2.74 -15.92
C GLU A 44 2.43 -3.95 -16.11
N VAL A 45 1.89 -5.08 -16.58
CA VAL A 45 2.61 -6.36 -16.67
C VAL A 45 3.93 -6.23 -17.42
N HIS A 46 3.93 -5.61 -18.60
CA HIS A 46 5.14 -5.48 -19.40
C HIS A 46 6.19 -4.57 -18.76
N THR A 47 5.76 -3.51 -18.10
CA THR A 47 6.65 -2.62 -17.34
C THR A 47 7.32 -3.37 -16.20
N VAL A 48 6.54 -4.09 -15.39
CA VAL A 48 7.03 -4.85 -14.23
C VAL A 48 7.99 -5.98 -14.67
N ILE A 49 7.66 -6.69 -15.75
CA ILE A 49 8.57 -7.71 -16.33
C ILE A 49 9.87 -7.06 -16.80
N SER A 50 9.83 -5.88 -17.42
CA SER A 50 11.04 -5.19 -17.90
C SER A 50 11.98 -4.78 -16.77
N TRP A 51 11.49 -4.66 -15.54
CA TRP A 51 12.28 -4.44 -14.33
C TRP A 51 12.88 -5.73 -13.75
N GLY A 52 12.61 -6.88 -14.36
CA GLY A 52 13.05 -8.18 -13.85
C GLY A 52 12.30 -8.67 -12.61
N ILE A 53 11.17 -8.07 -12.29
CA ILE A 53 10.34 -8.46 -11.14
C ILE A 53 9.52 -9.69 -11.53
N LYS A 54 9.61 -10.74 -10.70
CA LYS A 54 8.77 -11.91 -10.85
C LYS A 54 7.34 -11.61 -10.41
N ILE A 55 6.38 -11.93 -11.26
CA ILE A 55 4.95 -11.77 -10.98
C ILE A 55 4.37 -13.12 -10.55
N ASP A 56 3.59 -13.13 -9.46
CA ASP A 56 2.87 -14.32 -9.00
C ASP A 56 1.45 -14.35 -9.55
N LEU A 57 0.82 -13.17 -9.69
CA LEU A 57 -0.57 -13.06 -10.14
C LEU A 57 -0.76 -11.86 -11.06
N ILE A 58 -1.36 -12.08 -12.22
CA ILE A 58 -1.79 -11.03 -13.14
C ILE A 58 -3.30 -10.85 -13.02
N ILE A 59 -3.74 -9.66 -12.61
CA ILE A 59 -5.17 -9.32 -12.52
C ILE A 59 -5.59 -8.80 -13.90
N ALA A 60 -6.44 -9.55 -14.59
CA ALA A 60 -6.70 -9.28 -16.01
C ALA A 60 -8.09 -9.67 -16.46
N GLY A 61 -8.64 -8.87 -17.38
CA GLY A 61 -9.85 -9.21 -18.11
C GLY A 61 -9.66 -10.37 -19.10
N THR A 62 -10.75 -10.98 -19.50
CA THR A 62 -10.74 -12.18 -20.37
C THR A 62 -9.99 -11.99 -21.69
N ASP A 63 -10.10 -10.81 -22.28
CA ASP A 63 -9.45 -10.56 -23.59
C ASP A 63 -7.94 -10.40 -23.45
N PHE A 64 -7.46 -9.76 -22.37
CA PHE A 64 -6.04 -9.72 -22.07
C PHE A 64 -5.47 -11.12 -21.87
N GLN A 65 -6.14 -11.97 -21.08
CA GLN A 65 -5.71 -13.34 -20.81
C GLN A 65 -5.58 -14.16 -22.10
N LYS A 66 -6.57 -14.09 -23.00
CA LYS A 66 -6.53 -14.80 -24.30
C LYS A 66 -5.37 -14.35 -25.18
N ASN A 67 -5.11 -13.04 -25.23
CA ASN A 67 -4.09 -12.47 -26.10
C ASN A 67 -2.67 -12.62 -25.54
N ASN A 68 -2.51 -12.90 -24.25
CA ASN A 68 -1.23 -12.96 -23.55
C ASN A 68 -1.01 -14.31 -22.85
N TYR A 69 -1.58 -15.38 -23.39
CA TYR A 69 -1.49 -16.71 -22.76
C TYR A 69 -0.04 -17.20 -22.61
N SER A 70 0.88 -16.77 -23.49
CA SER A 70 2.31 -17.09 -23.42
C SER A 70 2.96 -16.63 -22.12
N LEU A 71 2.44 -15.59 -21.47
CA LEU A 71 2.95 -15.15 -20.16
C LEU A 71 2.94 -16.24 -19.10
N LEU A 72 2.02 -17.21 -19.18
CA LEU A 72 1.97 -18.34 -18.24
C LEU A 72 3.20 -19.26 -18.37
N GLU A 73 3.80 -19.34 -19.55
CA GLU A 73 5.02 -20.10 -19.78
C GLU A 73 6.26 -19.25 -19.48
N GLU A 74 6.28 -18.00 -19.95
CA GLU A 74 7.40 -17.08 -19.83
C GLU A 74 7.68 -16.67 -18.37
N GLN A 75 6.62 -16.53 -17.55
CA GLN A 75 6.68 -16.08 -16.16
C GLN A 75 6.30 -17.20 -15.15
N TYR A 76 6.39 -18.47 -15.57
CA TYR A 76 6.05 -19.60 -14.66
C TYR A 76 6.66 -19.46 -13.26
N PRO A 77 5.88 -19.61 -12.18
CA PRO A 77 4.51 -20.14 -12.08
C PRO A 77 3.38 -19.10 -11.96
N VAL A 78 3.42 -18.01 -12.73
CA VAL A 78 2.40 -16.96 -12.71
C VAL A 78 1.00 -17.52 -12.99
N LYS A 79 -0.04 -16.84 -12.46
CA LYS A 79 -1.45 -17.18 -12.69
C LYS A 79 -2.22 -15.93 -13.12
N PHE A 80 -3.30 -16.12 -13.86
CA PHE A 80 -4.29 -15.07 -14.08
C PHE A 80 -5.36 -15.08 -13.00
N LEU A 81 -5.65 -13.92 -12.43
CA LEU A 81 -6.87 -13.62 -11.69
C LEU A 81 -7.83 -12.91 -12.64
N GLY A 82 -8.92 -13.58 -13.02
CA GLY A 82 -9.90 -13.04 -13.95
C GLY A 82 -10.76 -11.97 -13.29
N VAL A 83 -10.94 -10.84 -13.97
CA VAL A 83 -11.87 -9.79 -13.57
C VAL A 83 -12.96 -9.60 -14.60
N SER A 84 -14.17 -9.30 -14.16
CA SER A 84 -15.31 -8.98 -15.01
C SER A 84 -15.52 -7.47 -15.17
N SER A 85 -14.93 -6.69 -14.31
CA SER A 85 -14.89 -5.22 -14.30
C SER A 85 -13.46 -4.72 -14.37
N GLU A 86 -13.25 -3.42 -14.56
CA GLU A 86 -11.90 -2.82 -14.50
C GLU A 86 -11.48 -2.48 -13.05
N ASP A 87 -12.11 -3.08 -12.06
CA ASP A 87 -11.77 -2.87 -10.64
C ASP A 87 -10.67 -3.84 -10.19
N PHE A 88 -9.46 -3.64 -10.69
CA PHE A 88 -8.29 -4.44 -10.35
C PHE A 88 -7.91 -4.35 -8.88
N LEU A 89 -8.21 -3.21 -8.23
CA LEU A 89 -7.94 -3.01 -6.81
C LEU A 89 -8.78 -3.94 -5.97
N ASP A 90 -10.10 -3.91 -6.14
CA ASP A 90 -11.03 -4.69 -5.32
C ASP A 90 -10.77 -6.19 -5.49
N GLU A 91 -10.61 -6.67 -6.71
CA GLU A 91 -10.29 -8.07 -7.00
C GLU A 91 -8.95 -8.52 -6.37
N GLY A 92 -7.92 -7.68 -6.45
CA GLY A 92 -6.63 -7.95 -5.82
C GLY A 92 -6.73 -8.03 -4.30
N LEU A 93 -7.46 -7.09 -3.67
CA LEU A 93 -7.66 -7.08 -2.22
C LEU A 93 -8.51 -8.27 -1.76
N GLN A 94 -9.58 -8.62 -2.47
CA GLN A 94 -10.40 -9.80 -2.18
C GLN A 94 -9.58 -11.08 -2.26
N TYR A 95 -8.72 -11.23 -3.27
CA TYR A 95 -7.82 -12.35 -3.39
C TYR A 95 -6.89 -12.46 -2.17
N LEU A 96 -6.24 -11.35 -1.78
CA LEU A 96 -5.33 -11.31 -0.63
C LEU A 96 -6.04 -11.66 0.69
N ILE A 97 -7.24 -11.14 0.91
CA ILE A 97 -8.06 -11.46 2.08
C ILE A 97 -8.44 -12.95 2.07
N ALA A 98 -8.91 -13.48 0.94
CA ALA A 98 -9.32 -14.88 0.80
C ALA A 98 -8.15 -15.84 1.02
N THR A 99 -6.94 -15.45 0.62
CA THR A 99 -5.69 -16.21 0.81
C THR A 99 -4.99 -15.92 2.14
N LYS A 100 -5.61 -15.11 3.01
CA LYS A 100 -5.17 -14.80 4.39
C LYS A 100 -3.81 -14.08 4.46
N HIS A 101 -3.51 -13.20 3.52
CA HIS A 101 -2.42 -12.25 3.67
C HIS A 101 -2.76 -11.26 4.79
N GLY A 102 -1.77 -10.92 5.61
CA GLY A 102 -1.94 -9.99 6.73
C GLY A 102 -1.78 -8.54 6.33
N ALA A 103 -1.01 -8.26 5.27
CA ALA A 103 -0.68 -6.90 4.86
C ALA A 103 -0.44 -6.78 3.35
N VAL A 104 -0.58 -5.56 2.80
CA VAL A 104 -0.30 -5.24 1.40
C VAL A 104 0.27 -3.84 1.22
N ASN A 105 1.25 -3.70 0.31
CA ASN A 105 1.66 -2.44 -0.28
C ASN A 105 0.93 -2.26 -1.62
N ILE A 106 0.17 -1.18 -1.77
CA ILE A 106 -0.61 -0.86 -2.98
C ILE A 106 0.12 0.26 -3.73
N ILE A 107 0.64 -0.03 -4.92
CA ILE A 107 1.40 0.91 -5.74
C ILE A 107 0.50 1.56 -6.79
N GLY A 108 0.51 2.89 -6.86
CA GLY A 108 -0.20 3.64 -7.89
C GLY A 108 -1.71 3.77 -7.67
N PHE A 109 -2.15 3.65 -6.42
CA PHE A 109 -3.51 3.99 -6.03
C PHE A 109 -3.57 5.43 -5.50
N SER A 110 -4.55 6.19 -5.94
CA SER A 110 -4.66 7.60 -5.55
C SER A 110 -4.99 7.75 -4.07
N HIS A 111 -4.16 8.50 -3.35
CA HIS A 111 -4.40 8.85 -1.95
C HIS A 111 -5.74 9.54 -1.71
N LYS A 112 -6.31 10.18 -2.75
CA LYS A 112 -7.63 10.82 -2.68
C LYS A 112 -8.77 9.84 -2.47
N GLN A 113 -8.53 8.56 -2.71
CA GLN A 113 -9.53 7.50 -2.64
C GLN A 113 -9.31 6.54 -1.45
N VAL A 114 -8.36 6.83 -0.54
CA VAL A 114 -8.03 5.91 0.56
C VAL A 114 -9.20 5.58 1.48
N PHE A 115 -10.19 6.46 1.59
CA PHE A 115 -11.39 6.21 2.39
C PHE A 115 -12.27 5.07 1.83
N SER A 116 -12.16 4.76 0.53
CA SER A 116 -12.86 3.59 -0.04
C SER A 116 -12.30 2.25 0.44
N LEU A 117 -11.17 2.27 1.15
CA LEU A 117 -10.51 1.07 1.67
C LEU A 117 -10.92 0.75 3.12
N GLU A 118 -11.69 1.63 3.79
CA GLU A 118 -11.97 1.52 5.22
C GLU A 118 -12.66 0.20 5.60
N ASP A 119 -13.56 -0.30 4.79
CA ASP A 119 -14.29 -1.57 4.99
C ASP A 119 -13.38 -2.81 4.98
N LYS A 120 -12.18 -2.70 4.41
CA LYS A 120 -11.20 -3.79 4.30
C LYS A 120 -10.11 -3.74 5.37
N LEU A 121 -10.01 -2.63 6.10
CA LEU A 121 -8.94 -2.43 7.10
C LEU A 121 -9.01 -3.42 8.27
N ASP A 122 -10.17 -3.98 8.58
CA ASP A 122 -10.31 -5.00 9.62
C ASP A 122 -9.73 -6.36 9.20
N HIS A 123 -9.50 -6.56 7.90
CA HIS A 123 -9.07 -7.83 7.32
C HIS A 123 -7.65 -7.80 6.78
N LEU A 124 -7.14 -6.62 6.42
CA LEU A 124 -5.85 -6.47 5.75
C LEU A 124 -5.20 -5.15 6.14
N ASP A 125 -3.95 -5.19 6.61
CA ASP A 125 -3.16 -3.99 6.83
C ASP A 125 -2.67 -3.46 5.49
N MET A 126 -2.76 -2.13 5.29
CA MET A 126 -2.49 -1.53 3.99
C MET A 126 -1.54 -0.35 4.09
N VAL A 127 -0.63 -0.24 3.12
CA VAL A 127 0.12 0.98 2.82
C VAL A 127 -0.13 1.34 1.36
N VAL A 128 -0.58 2.55 1.11
CA VAL A 128 -0.85 3.07 -0.24
C VAL A 128 0.33 3.94 -0.66
N TRP A 129 0.87 3.66 -1.83
CA TRP A 129 1.98 4.40 -2.43
C TRP A 129 1.44 5.20 -3.61
N ASP A 130 1.41 6.52 -3.44
CA ASP A 130 1.02 7.51 -4.45
C ASP A 130 2.12 8.57 -4.52
N ALA A 131 3.05 8.37 -5.44
CA ALA A 131 4.31 9.14 -5.52
C ALA A 131 4.05 10.66 -5.47
N PRO A 132 4.84 11.40 -4.68
CA PRO A 132 6.05 10.99 -3.96
C PRO A 132 5.81 10.53 -2.50
N MET A 133 4.60 10.16 -2.14
CA MET A 133 4.23 9.86 -0.75
C MET A 133 3.74 8.41 -0.59
N ARG A 134 3.83 7.93 0.65
CA ARG A 134 3.15 6.72 1.12
C ARG A 134 2.16 7.06 2.23
N TYR A 135 1.05 6.36 2.27
CA TYR A 135 -0.05 6.59 3.19
C TYR A 135 -0.39 5.32 3.96
N PHE A 136 -0.54 5.43 5.25
CA PHE A 136 -0.98 4.32 6.10
C PHE A 136 -2.11 4.75 7.04
N PRO A 137 -3.08 3.85 7.33
CA PRO A 137 -4.23 4.16 8.16
C PRO A 137 -3.89 4.05 9.65
N VAL A 138 -4.48 4.94 10.45
CA VAL A 138 -4.55 4.81 11.91
C VAL A 138 -5.94 4.31 12.28
N LYS A 139 -6.06 3.00 12.52
CA LYS A 139 -7.34 2.31 12.75
C LYS A 139 -7.82 2.42 14.19
N ASN A 140 -6.90 2.42 15.14
CA ASN A 140 -7.21 2.30 16.58
C ASN A 140 -7.32 3.65 17.29
N GLY A 141 -7.46 4.74 16.54
CA GLY A 141 -7.64 6.08 17.09
C GLY A 141 -6.39 6.72 17.67
N GLU A 142 -5.28 6.00 17.81
CA GLU A 142 -4.02 6.52 18.32
C GLU A 142 -2.83 5.88 17.62
N PHE A 143 -1.81 6.70 17.30
CA PHE A 143 -0.57 6.27 16.67
C PHE A 143 0.60 7.08 17.20
N LYS A 144 1.67 6.43 17.59
CA LYS A 144 2.89 7.07 18.08
C LYS A 144 4.11 6.56 17.31
N LYS A 145 4.88 7.48 16.75
CA LYS A 145 6.11 7.18 16.00
C LYS A 145 7.16 8.25 16.26
N TRP A 146 8.42 7.87 16.14
CA TRP A 146 9.55 8.82 16.11
C TRP A 146 9.73 9.35 14.68
N PHE A 147 9.91 10.65 14.55
CA PHE A 147 10.17 11.36 13.28
C PHE A 147 11.49 12.12 13.35
N ALA A 148 12.15 12.25 12.20
CA ALA A 148 13.41 12.99 12.10
C ALA A 148 13.23 14.51 11.89
N GLY A 149 12.01 14.99 11.90
CA GLY A 149 11.62 16.33 11.49
C GLY A 149 11.26 16.34 10.02
N GLU A 150 9.96 16.34 9.73
CA GLU A 150 9.45 16.21 8.36
C GLU A 150 8.05 16.78 8.22
N SER A 151 7.65 17.02 6.97
CA SER A 151 6.28 17.38 6.61
C SER A 151 5.44 16.13 6.43
N LEU A 152 4.28 16.08 7.08
CA LEU A 152 3.32 14.99 6.99
C LEU A 152 2.01 15.50 6.40
N GLN A 153 1.28 14.61 5.73
CA GLN A 153 -0.07 14.90 5.28
C GLN A 153 -1.09 14.07 6.08
N LEU A 154 -2.02 14.74 6.73
CA LEU A 154 -3.12 14.09 7.43
C LEU A 154 -4.37 14.07 6.55
N HIS A 155 -4.92 12.87 6.32
CA HIS A 155 -6.20 12.65 5.68
C HIS A 155 -7.20 12.10 6.67
N ALA A 156 -8.35 12.74 6.80
CA ALA A 156 -9.47 12.28 7.62
C ALA A 156 -10.80 12.70 6.95
N PRO A 157 -11.93 12.10 7.32
CA PRO A 157 -13.23 12.60 6.89
C PRO A 157 -13.41 14.09 7.22
N GLU A 158 -14.09 14.82 6.35
CA GLU A 158 -14.31 16.25 6.52
C GLU A 158 -14.88 16.58 7.91
N GLY A 159 -14.30 17.59 8.55
CA GLY A 159 -14.66 18.00 9.90
C GLY A 159 -14.15 17.11 11.03
N ALA A 160 -13.37 16.07 10.72
CA ALA A 160 -12.68 15.31 11.75
C ALA A 160 -11.55 16.15 12.37
N PHE A 161 -11.25 15.84 13.64
CA PHE A 161 -10.14 16.43 14.36
C PHE A 161 -9.07 15.39 14.60
N VAL A 162 -7.81 15.78 14.36
CA VAL A 162 -6.64 15.00 14.73
C VAL A 162 -5.84 15.81 15.76
N GLU A 163 -5.71 15.26 16.95
CA GLU A 163 -4.85 15.77 17.99
C GLU A 163 -3.42 15.28 17.74
N VAL A 164 -2.48 16.20 17.69
CA VAL A 164 -1.05 15.93 17.48
C VAL A 164 -0.30 16.41 18.72
N LYS A 165 0.31 15.48 19.43
CA LYS A 165 1.12 15.77 20.60
C LYS A 165 2.59 15.51 20.30
N GLU A 166 3.37 16.58 20.39
CA GLU A 166 4.82 16.58 20.22
C GLU A 166 5.46 17.18 21.47
N ASN A 167 6.40 16.47 22.09
CA ASN A 167 6.99 16.84 23.37
C ASN A 167 5.89 17.10 24.43
N ASP A 168 5.78 18.32 24.94
CA ASP A 168 4.72 18.74 25.88
C ASP A 168 3.66 19.65 25.22
N GLU A 169 3.79 19.88 23.92
CA GLU A 169 2.82 20.66 23.15
C GLU A 169 1.74 19.77 22.56
N ASN A 170 0.51 20.27 22.58
CA ASN A 170 -0.66 19.59 22.04
C ASN A 170 -1.38 20.53 21.09
N GLN A 171 -1.53 20.11 19.84
CA GLN A 171 -2.21 20.86 18.78
C GLN A 171 -3.40 20.04 18.27
N ILE A 172 -4.50 20.72 17.94
CA ILE A 172 -5.68 20.09 17.37
C ILE A 172 -5.86 20.62 15.95
N HIS A 173 -5.75 19.75 14.97
CA HIS A 173 -5.94 20.06 13.57
C HIS A 173 -7.35 19.66 13.12
N SER A 174 -8.12 20.64 12.61
CA SER A 174 -9.36 20.35 11.89
C SER A 174 -9.03 19.97 10.46
N ILE A 175 -9.42 18.78 10.07
CA ILE A 175 -9.12 18.26 8.73
C ILE A 175 -10.24 18.67 7.77
N THR A 176 -9.86 19.32 6.67
CA THR A 176 -10.76 19.70 5.58
C THR A 176 -10.47 18.92 4.31
N TYR A 177 -10.22 17.65 4.39
CA TYR A 177 -9.84 16.72 3.33
C TYR A 177 -8.39 16.24 3.47
N ALA A 178 -7.41 17.11 3.32
CA ALA A 178 -5.99 16.81 3.54
C ALA A 178 -5.32 18.03 4.17
N THR A 179 -4.56 17.82 5.20
CA THR A 179 -3.89 18.90 5.93
C THR A 179 -2.41 18.56 6.07
N PHE A 180 -1.53 19.44 5.59
CA PHE A 180 -0.10 19.32 5.84
C PHE A 180 0.23 19.89 7.21
N ILE A 181 1.08 19.19 7.92
CA ILE A 181 1.65 19.60 9.21
C ILE A 181 3.15 19.39 9.19
N GLU A 182 3.87 20.22 9.94
CA GLU A 182 5.30 20.04 10.21
C GLU A 182 5.46 19.43 11.58
N VAL A 183 6.28 18.39 11.68
CA VAL A 183 6.66 17.76 12.94
C VAL A 183 8.17 17.88 13.12
N GLY A 184 8.61 18.15 14.35
CA GLY A 184 10.02 18.21 14.70
C GLY A 184 10.64 16.83 14.90
N GLU A 185 11.92 16.83 15.28
CA GLU A 185 12.63 15.61 15.66
C GLU A 185 12.13 15.11 17.02
N GLY A 186 11.61 13.88 17.05
CA GLY A 186 11.15 13.25 18.28
C GLY A 186 9.95 12.33 18.13
N PHE A 187 9.40 11.93 19.27
CA PHE A 187 8.15 11.15 19.28
C PHE A 187 6.95 12.05 19.12
N VAL A 188 6.13 11.76 18.11
CA VAL A 188 4.86 12.42 17.88
C VAL A 188 3.72 11.41 18.10
N ASN A 189 2.71 11.82 18.82
CA ASN A 189 1.51 11.04 19.07
C ASN A 189 0.31 11.69 18.38
N PHE A 190 -0.38 10.91 17.56
CA PHE A 190 -1.57 11.30 16.82
C PHE A 190 -2.78 10.62 17.43
N LYS A 191 -3.88 11.37 17.62
CA LYS A 191 -5.11 10.82 18.17
C LYS A 191 -6.34 11.39 17.47
N SER A 192 -7.29 10.52 17.17
CA SER A 192 -8.59 10.89 16.60
C SER A 192 -9.65 9.85 17.01
N ASN A 193 -10.91 10.25 16.99
CA ASN A 193 -12.05 9.34 17.16
C ASN A 193 -12.55 8.73 15.83
N LYS A 194 -11.88 9.04 14.74
CA LYS A 194 -12.15 8.53 13.40
C LYS A 194 -10.90 7.84 12.85
N VAL A 195 -11.10 6.91 11.91
CA VAL A 195 -10.00 6.44 11.08
C VAL A 195 -9.43 7.63 10.31
N PHE A 196 -8.13 7.74 10.28
CA PHE A 196 -7.42 8.74 9.50
C PHE A 196 -6.15 8.15 8.90
N TRP A 197 -5.61 8.81 7.90
CA TRP A 197 -4.42 8.35 7.20
C TRP A 197 -3.30 9.35 7.37
N ILE A 198 -2.09 8.84 7.56
CA ILE A 198 -0.87 9.65 7.61
C ILE A 198 -0.11 9.41 6.32
N GLY A 199 0.20 10.49 5.60
CA GLY A 199 1.08 10.51 4.44
C GLY A 199 2.48 10.98 4.83
N GLU A 200 3.50 10.20 4.44
CA GLU A 200 4.91 10.50 4.60
C GLU A 200 5.56 10.62 3.23
N PHE A 201 6.48 11.56 3.04
CA PHE A 201 7.29 11.59 1.84
C PHE A 201 8.21 10.36 1.78
N VAL A 202 8.23 9.70 0.63
CA VAL A 202 9.20 8.65 0.35
C VAL A 202 10.51 9.34 -0.02
N MET A 203 11.52 9.23 0.84
CA MET A 203 12.85 9.73 0.50
C MET A 203 13.40 8.86 -0.62
N ASP A 204 13.80 9.48 -1.74
CA ASP A 204 14.62 8.82 -2.75
C ASP A 204 15.98 8.52 -2.11
N TYR A 205 16.31 7.23 -1.96
CA TYR A 205 17.62 6.76 -1.52
C TYR A 205 18.58 6.68 -2.70
#